data_6b039162381f447d073d322d528321e7
#
_entry.id   6b039162381f447d073d322d528321e7
#
_cell.length_a   1.000
_cell.length_b   1.000
_cell.length_c   1.000
_cell.angle_alpha   90.00
_cell.angle_beta   90.00
_cell.angle_gamma   90.00
#
_symmetry.space_group_name_H-M   'P 1'
#
loop_
_entity.id
_entity.type
_entity.pdbx_description
1 polymer ?
#
loop_
_entity_poly.entity_id
_entity_poly.type
_entity_poly.pdbx_seq_one_letter_code
_entity_poly.pdbx_strand_id
1 'polypeptide(L)'
;MAFEPLNQPVALPVRKSTGLAEFDRALGGGLVPGSAVLMGGDPGIGKSTLLLQTAATIARGGNDVVYVSGEEAAGQVRLRAARMGVADAPIRLASETSVRDILTTLGQGPAPALLVIDSIQTMHSDTIEGAPGTVSQVRGCALELIRYAKESGCALVLVGHVT
;
A
#
# COMPACT_ATOMS: atom_id res chain seq x y z
N MET A 1 14.33 24.05 -14.30
CA MET A 1 12.91 23.80 -13.95
C MET A 1 12.04 24.79 -14.72
N ALA A 2 10.99 24.32 -15.39
CA ALA A 2 10.06 25.17 -16.11
C ALA A 2 8.67 25.07 -15.43
N PHE A 3 7.98 26.21 -15.36
CA PHE A 3 6.59 26.23 -14.90
C PHE A 3 5.67 25.95 -16.08
N GLU A 4 4.63 25.17 -15.84
CA GLU A 4 3.64 24.82 -16.86
C GLU A 4 2.30 25.51 -16.55
N PRO A 5 1.54 25.94 -17.58
CA PRO A 5 0.23 26.54 -17.32
C PRO A 5 -0.78 25.52 -16.81
N LEU A 6 -1.55 25.93 -15.82
CA LEU A 6 -2.59 25.09 -15.21
C LEU A 6 -3.69 24.67 -16.21
N ASN A 7 -3.99 25.54 -17.18
CA ASN A 7 -5.05 25.30 -18.15
C ASN A 7 -4.64 24.42 -19.33
N GLN A 8 -3.47 23.79 -19.25
CA GLN A 8 -3.01 22.89 -20.29
C GLN A 8 -3.82 21.59 -20.29
N PRO A 9 -4.24 21.07 -21.46
CA PRO A 9 -4.97 19.80 -21.51
C PRO A 9 -4.12 18.67 -20.95
N VAL A 10 -4.72 17.85 -20.08
CA VAL A 10 -4.06 16.68 -19.46
C VAL A 10 -4.87 15.44 -19.75
N ALA A 11 -4.19 14.37 -20.17
CA ALA A 11 -4.82 13.07 -20.27
C ALA A 11 -5.12 12.54 -18.86
N LEU A 12 -6.39 12.18 -18.61
CA LEU A 12 -6.76 11.58 -17.32
C LEU A 12 -6.18 10.18 -17.22
N PRO A 13 -5.60 9.81 -16.05
CA PRO A 13 -5.11 8.46 -15.86
C PRO A 13 -6.24 7.45 -15.91
N VAL A 14 -5.95 6.29 -16.48
CA VAL A 14 -6.92 5.18 -16.51
C VAL A 14 -6.99 4.55 -15.14
N ARG A 15 -8.19 4.44 -14.57
CA ARG A 15 -8.43 3.80 -13.29
C ARG A 15 -8.82 2.35 -13.51
N LYS A 16 -8.26 1.45 -12.69
CA LYS A 16 -8.63 0.04 -12.69
C LYS A 16 -9.56 -0.22 -11.50
N SER A 17 -10.71 -0.83 -11.75
CA SER A 17 -11.62 -1.22 -10.67
C SER A 17 -10.94 -2.22 -9.73
N THR A 18 -11.15 -2.05 -8.43
CA THR A 18 -10.68 -2.99 -7.41
C THR A 18 -11.59 -4.21 -7.28
N GLY A 19 -12.80 -4.16 -7.86
CA GLY A 19 -13.83 -5.17 -7.70
C GLY A 19 -14.68 -5.01 -6.46
N LEU A 20 -14.39 -4.03 -5.60
CA LEU A 20 -15.17 -3.70 -4.42
C LEU A 20 -15.64 -2.26 -4.52
N ALA A 21 -16.95 -2.06 -4.67
CA ALA A 21 -17.54 -0.74 -4.94
C ALA A 21 -17.22 0.29 -3.84
N GLU A 22 -17.22 -0.14 -2.57
CA GLU A 22 -16.90 0.76 -1.45
C GLU A 22 -15.47 1.23 -1.48
N PHE A 23 -14.55 0.32 -1.82
CA PHE A 23 -13.14 0.64 -1.91
C PHE A 23 -12.86 1.50 -3.14
N ASP A 24 -13.51 1.22 -4.25
CA ASP A 24 -13.42 2.03 -5.48
C ASP A 24 -13.87 3.47 -5.22
N ARG A 25 -14.92 3.65 -4.41
CA ARG A 25 -15.37 5.01 -4.02
C ARG A 25 -14.30 5.73 -3.18
N ALA A 26 -13.69 5.04 -2.24
CA ALA A 26 -12.63 5.59 -1.41
C ALA A 26 -11.41 6.00 -2.23
N LEU A 27 -11.11 5.25 -3.29
CA LEU A 27 -10.02 5.51 -4.21
C LEU A 27 -10.41 6.43 -5.38
N GLY A 28 -11.65 6.94 -5.37
CA GLY A 28 -12.13 7.81 -6.44
C GLY A 28 -12.36 7.09 -7.76
N GLY A 29 -12.73 5.82 -7.74
CA GLY A 29 -13.09 5.02 -8.91
C GLY A 29 -12.11 3.92 -9.26
N GLY A 30 -11.16 3.59 -8.40
CA GLY A 30 -10.23 2.48 -8.57
C GLY A 30 -8.77 2.86 -8.40
N LEU A 31 -7.87 1.91 -8.69
CA LEU A 31 -6.44 2.14 -8.58
C LEU A 31 -5.96 3.13 -9.64
N VAL A 32 -5.19 4.12 -9.20
CA VAL A 32 -4.50 5.06 -10.08
C VAL A 32 -3.01 4.78 -9.99
N PRO A 33 -2.34 4.45 -11.10
CA PRO A 33 -0.89 4.23 -11.09
C PRO A 33 -0.15 5.42 -10.48
N GLY A 34 0.78 5.15 -9.59
CA GLY A 34 1.58 6.18 -8.92
C GLY A 34 0.86 6.94 -7.81
N SER A 35 -0.38 6.63 -7.53
CA SER A 35 -1.14 7.27 -6.44
C SER A 35 -0.82 6.66 -5.08
N ALA A 36 -1.08 7.44 -4.02
CA ALA A 36 -0.96 6.97 -2.65
C ALA A 36 -2.23 7.33 -1.89
N VAL A 37 -2.77 6.35 -1.17
CA VAL A 37 -3.97 6.52 -0.35
C VAL A 37 -3.62 6.14 1.10
N LEU A 38 -4.00 6.99 2.04
CA LEU A 38 -3.88 6.69 3.46
C LEU A 38 -5.26 6.26 3.98
N MET A 39 -5.32 5.03 4.48
CA MET A 39 -6.51 4.52 5.17
C MET A 39 -6.31 4.66 6.67
N GLY A 40 -6.90 5.69 7.24
CA GLY A 40 -6.88 5.94 8.67
C GLY A 40 -8.12 5.42 9.38
N GLY A 41 -8.08 5.41 10.68
CA GLY A 41 -9.20 5.04 11.55
C GLY A 41 -8.73 4.31 12.79
N ASP A 42 -9.68 3.90 13.63
CA ASP A 42 -9.36 3.16 14.85
C ASP A 42 -8.70 1.82 14.51
N PRO A 43 -7.73 1.38 15.31
CA PRO A 43 -7.17 0.04 15.15
C PRO A 43 -8.30 -0.97 15.42
N GLY A 44 -8.80 -1.56 14.36
CA GLY A 44 -9.93 -2.47 14.43
C GLY A 44 -9.87 -3.51 13.35
N ILE A 45 -10.68 -4.53 13.55
CA ILE A 45 -10.72 -5.75 12.76
C ILE A 45 -11.10 -5.48 11.30
N GLY A 46 -11.79 -4.36 11.03
CA GLY A 46 -12.38 -4.11 9.71
C GLY A 46 -11.41 -3.69 8.62
N LYS A 47 -10.41 -2.84 8.93
CA LYS A 47 -9.53 -2.25 7.90
C LYS A 47 -8.61 -3.28 7.26
N SER A 48 -7.86 -4.03 8.06
CA SER A 48 -6.94 -5.05 7.55
C SER A 48 -7.67 -6.16 6.82
N THR A 49 -8.85 -6.55 7.28
CA THR A 49 -9.71 -7.53 6.63
C THR A 49 -10.18 -7.04 5.27
N LEU A 50 -10.69 -5.81 5.20
CA LEU A 50 -11.14 -5.19 3.95
C LEU A 50 -9.99 -5.09 2.95
N LEU A 51 -8.82 -4.67 3.40
CA LEU A 51 -7.64 -4.53 2.54
C LEU A 51 -7.17 -5.88 2.01
N LEU A 52 -7.17 -6.91 2.84
CA LEU A 52 -6.75 -8.23 2.40
C LEU A 52 -7.72 -8.80 1.36
N GLN A 53 -9.03 -8.60 1.55
CA GLN A 53 -10.03 -8.97 0.54
C GLN A 53 -9.84 -8.21 -0.76
N THR A 54 -9.61 -6.91 -0.68
CA THR A 54 -9.39 -6.06 -1.85
C THR A 54 -8.12 -6.46 -2.58
N ALA A 55 -7.04 -6.68 -1.86
CA ALA A 55 -5.78 -7.14 -2.42
C ALA A 55 -5.96 -8.47 -3.15
N ALA A 56 -6.71 -9.40 -2.55
CA ALA A 56 -7.01 -10.69 -3.15
C ALA A 56 -7.81 -10.55 -4.46
N THR A 57 -8.82 -9.69 -4.48
CA THR A 57 -9.63 -9.43 -5.68
C THR A 57 -8.78 -8.86 -6.81
N ILE A 58 -7.92 -7.90 -6.50
CA ILE A 58 -7.03 -7.29 -7.48
C ILE A 58 -6.01 -8.31 -8.01
N ALA A 59 -5.44 -9.12 -7.13
CA ALA A 59 -4.48 -10.15 -7.52
C ALA A 59 -5.11 -11.23 -8.40
N ARG A 60 -6.33 -11.66 -8.08
CA ARG A 60 -7.08 -12.63 -8.89
C ARG A 60 -7.43 -12.08 -10.27
N GLY A 61 -7.49 -10.77 -10.42
CA GLY A 61 -7.67 -10.09 -11.71
C GLY A 61 -6.43 -10.04 -12.58
N GLY A 62 -5.32 -10.65 -12.16
CA GLY A 62 -4.09 -10.71 -12.93
C GLY A 62 -3.09 -9.59 -12.61
N ASN A 63 -3.33 -8.80 -11.58
CA ASN A 63 -2.43 -7.73 -11.18
C ASN A 63 -1.44 -8.22 -10.12
N ASP A 64 -0.20 -7.72 -10.20
CA ASP A 64 0.81 -8.02 -9.19
C ASP A 64 0.55 -7.20 -7.94
N VAL A 65 0.34 -7.88 -6.82
CA VAL A 65 0.02 -7.26 -5.52
C VAL A 65 1.04 -7.70 -4.49
N VAL A 66 1.60 -6.74 -3.77
CA VAL A 66 2.48 -6.97 -2.62
C VAL A 66 1.80 -6.45 -1.37
N TYR A 67 1.71 -7.28 -0.35
CA TYR A 67 1.17 -6.94 0.96
C TYR A 67 2.28 -7.07 2.01
N VAL A 68 2.63 -5.96 2.65
CA VAL A 68 3.66 -5.94 3.70
C VAL A 68 2.98 -5.68 5.04
N SER A 69 3.15 -6.63 5.96
CA SER A 69 2.67 -6.49 7.33
C SER A 69 3.85 -6.17 8.24
N GLY A 70 3.74 -5.10 9.02
CA GLY A 70 4.67 -4.77 10.08
C GLY A 70 4.17 -5.15 11.47
N GLU A 71 2.89 -5.52 11.57
CA GLU A 71 2.24 -5.85 12.86
C GLU A 71 2.12 -7.36 13.08
N GLU A 72 1.86 -8.10 12.02
CA GLU A 72 1.62 -9.54 12.09
C GLU A 72 2.72 -10.31 11.37
N ALA A 73 3.06 -11.49 11.89
CA ALA A 73 3.91 -12.43 11.16
C ALA A 73 3.17 -12.96 9.91
N ALA A 74 3.93 -13.36 8.90
CA ALA A 74 3.37 -13.85 7.65
C ALA A 74 2.40 -15.02 7.87
N GLY A 75 2.71 -15.93 8.81
CA GLY A 75 1.84 -17.05 9.13
C GLY A 75 0.48 -16.63 9.69
N GLN A 76 0.43 -15.55 10.47
CA GLN A 76 -0.83 -15.02 11.01
C GLN A 76 -1.68 -14.40 9.91
N VAL A 77 -1.07 -13.69 8.97
CA VAL A 77 -1.78 -13.14 7.81
C VAL A 77 -2.35 -14.27 6.96
N ARG A 78 -1.58 -15.35 6.74
CA ARG A 78 -2.05 -16.53 6.00
C ARG A 78 -3.23 -17.21 6.67
N LEU A 79 -3.21 -17.34 8.00
CA LEU A 79 -4.34 -17.91 8.74
C LEU A 79 -5.61 -17.06 8.59
N ARG A 80 -5.46 -15.75 8.65
CA ARG A 80 -6.59 -14.84 8.44
C ARG A 80 -7.12 -14.94 7.02
N ALA A 81 -6.23 -15.00 6.04
CA ALA A 81 -6.61 -15.19 4.64
C ALA A 81 -7.39 -16.50 4.43
N ALA A 82 -6.97 -17.58 5.10
CA ALA A 82 -7.67 -18.86 5.03
C ALA A 82 -9.10 -18.77 5.58
N ARG A 83 -9.27 -18.09 6.71
CA ARG A 83 -10.60 -17.88 7.31
C ARG A 83 -11.53 -17.06 6.41
N MET A 84 -10.95 -16.16 5.62
CA MET A 84 -11.69 -15.31 4.69
C MET A 84 -11.94 -15.94 3.33
N GLY A 85 -11.37 -17.12 3.09
CA GLY A 85 -11.50 -17.81 1.80
C GLY A 85 -10.65 -17.20 0.69
N VAL A 86 -9.58 -16.47 1.01
CA VAL A 86 -8.70 -15.82 0.03
C VAL A 86 -7.26 -16.31 0.07
N ALA A 87 -7.00 -17.43 0.74
CA ALA A 87 -5.65 -17.97 0.90
C ALA A 87 -4.99 -18.37 -0.43
N ASP A 88 -5.77 -18.62 -1.46
CA ASP A 88 -5.31 -18.99 -2.80
C ASP A 88 -4.99 -17.80 -3.71
N ALA A 89 -5.29 -16.58 -3.26
CA ALA A 89 -5.01 -15.38 -4.05
C ALA A 89 -3.50 -15.21 -4.27
N PRO A 90 -3.05 -14.87 -5.49
CA PRO A 90 -1.62 -14.78 -5.80
C PRO A 90 -1.01 -13.45 -5.32
N ILE A 91 -1.10 -13.20 -4.01
CA ILE A 91 -0.50 -12.04 -3.35
C ILE A 91 0.91 -12.41 -2.89
N ARG A 92 1.87 -11.53 -3.13
CA ARG A 92 3.20 -11.65 -2.52
C ARG A 92 3.16 -10.99 -1.14
N LEU A 93 3.47 -11.77 -0.12
CA LEU A 93 3.36 -11.37 1.28
C LEU A 93 4.73 -11.25 1.91
N ALA A 94 4.96 -10.21 2.68
CA ALA A 94 6.14 -10.06 3.51
C ALA A 94 5.77 -9.55 4.90
N SER A 95 6.54 -10.00 5.89
CA SER A 95 6.53 -9.42 7.23
C SER A 95 7.83 -8.64 7.38
N GLU A 96 7.75 -7.31 7.35
CA GLU A 96 8.92 -6.45 7.36
C GLU A 96 8.57 -5.05 7.87
N THR A 97 9.50 -4.42 8.55
CA THR A 97 9.33 -3.07 9.08
C THR A 97 10.36 -2.08 8.54
N SER A 98 11.44 -2.56 7.93
CA SER A 98 12.47 -1.70 7.33
C SER A 98 12.05 -1.23 5.94
N VAL A 99 11.78 0.06 5.81
CA VAL A 99 11.43 0.66 4.51
C VAL A 99 12.56 0.50 3.51
N ARG A 100 13.82 0.64 3.95
CA ARG A 100 14.98 0.39 3.10
C ARG A 100 14.95 -1.00 2.48
N ASP A 101 14.72 -2.03 3.30
CA ASP A 101 14.72 -3.42 2.83
C ASP A 101 13.54 -3.69 1.90
N ILE A 102 12.38 -3.13 2.22
CA ILE A 102 11.19 -3.21 1.36
C ILE A 102 11.49 -2.62 -0.02
N LEU A 103 11.98 -1.38 -0.06
CA LEU A 103 12.25 -0.69 -1.32
C LEU A 103 13.39 -1.32 -2.11
N THR A 104 14.42 -1.82 -1.44
CA THR A 104 15.52 -2.54 -2.09
C THR A 104 15.00 -3.81 -2.76
N THR A 105 14.18 -4.58 -2.08
CA THR A 105 13.59 -5.79 -2.63
C THR A 105 12.66 -5.50 -3.81
N LEU A 106 11.81 -4.49 -3.69
CA LEU A 106 10.93 -4.07 -4.78
C LEU A 106 11.69 -3.58 -6.00
N GLY A 107 12.85 -2.96 -5.80
CA GLY A 107 13.71 -2.48 -6.88
C GLY A 107 14.41 -3.57 -7.67
N GLN A 108 14.35 -4.83 -7.23
CA GLN A 108 14.99 -5.97 -7.91
C GLN A 108 14.15 -6.55 -9.05
N GLY A 109 12.95 -6.04 -9.26
CA GLY A 109 12.06 -6.53 -10.29
C GLY A 109 11.06 -5.48 -10.72
N PRO A 110 10.07 -5.86 -11.56
CA PRO A 110 9.02 -4.95 -11.97
C PRO A 110 8.22 -4.45 -10.76
N ALA A 111 7.81 -3.18 -10.80
CA ALA A 111 6.98 -2.62 -9.74
C ALA A 111 5.62 -3.33 -9.69
N PRO A 112 5.10 -3.64 -8.50
CA PRO A 112 3.76 -4.19 -8.39
C PRO A 112 2.70 -3.16 -8.83
N ALA A 113 1.53 -3.64 -9.21
CA ALA A 113 0.39 -2.78 -9.48
C ALA A 113 -0.14 -2.13 -8.20
N LEU A 114 -0.06 -2.86 -7.09
CA LEU A 114 -0.50 -2.40 -5.78
C LEU A 114 0.50 -2.83 -4.70
N LEU A 115 0.86 -1.89 -3.84
CA LEU A 115 1.64 -2.13 -2.62
C LEU A 115 0.79 -1.70 -1.42
N VAL A 116 0.58 -2.63 -0.49
CA VAL A 116 -0.11 -2.36 0.78
C VAL A 116 0.88 -2.40 1.91
N ILE A 117 0.91 -1.37 2.72
CA ILE A 117 1.74 -1.27 3.94
C ILE A 117 0.81 -1.23 5.16
N ASP A 118 0.85 -2.25 5.99
CA ASP A 118 0.00 -2.40 7.17
C ASP A 118 0.85 -2.69 8.42
N SER A 119 1.17 -1.67 9.18
CA SER A 119 0.78 -0.27 9.14
C SER A 119 2.00 0.65 8.98
N ILE A 120 1.74 1.89 8.61
CA ILE A 120 2.83 2.87 8.50
C ILE A 120 3.49 3.15 9.86
N GLN A 121 2.77 3.05 10.96
CA GLN A 121 3.30 3.25 12.31
C GLN A 121 4.34 2.22 12.72
N THR A 122 4.33 1.04 12.12
CA THR A 122 5.30 -0.02 12.42
C THR A 122 6.56 0.08 11.57
N MET A 123 6.56 0.93 10.56
CA MET A 123 7.69 1.10 9.65
C MET A 123 8.76 1.99 10.25
N HIS A 124 10.00 1.75 9.85
CA HIS A 124 11.12 2.61 10.21
C HIS A 124 12.10 2.76 9.05
N SER A 125 12.82 3.86 9.05
CA SER A 125 13.95 4.11 8.15
C SER A 125 15.16 4.50 8.97
N ASP A 126 16.30 3.91 8.67
CA ASP A 126 17.56 4.18 9.35
C ASP A 126 18.16 5.56 8.99
N THR A 127 17.62 6.21 7.97
CA THR A 127 18.01 7.58 7.59
C THR A 127 17.23 8.65 8.35
N ILE A 128 16.26 8.26 9.17
CA ILE A 128 15.36 9.15 9.91
C ILE A 128 15.55 8.89 11.40
N GLU A 129 15.70 9.96 12.18
CA GLU A 129 15.81 9.84 13.63
C GLU A 129 14.49 9.45 14.27
N GLY A 130 14.57 8.81 15.41
CA GLY A 130 13.44 8.42 16.22
C GLY A 130 13.10 6.93 16.11
N ALA A 131 12.35 6.46 17.09
CA ALA A 131 11.85 5.10 17.11
C ALA A 131 10.64 4.94 16.16
N PRO A 132 10.33 3.71 15.73
CA PRO A 132 9.09 3.45 14.99
C PRO A 132 7.86 4.01 15.71
N GLY A 133 6.93 4.58 14.97
CA GLY A 133 5.72 5.17 15.52
C GLY A 133 5.83 6.64 15.91
N THR A 134 7.03 7.20 15.98
CA THR A 134 7.22 8.65 16.20
C THR A 134 6.75 9.41 14.96
N VAL A 135 6.36 10.67 15.15
CA VAL A 135 5.89 11.53 14.04
C VAL A 135 6.93 11.63 12.93
N SER A 136 8.20 11.78 13.30
CA SER A 136 9.30 11.87 12.33
C SER A 136 9.44 10.61 11.49
N GLN A 137 9.39 9.44 12.12
CA GLN A 137 9.48 8.16 11.43
C GLN A 137 8.26 7.90 10.54
N VAL A 138 7.06 8.11 11.05
CA VAL A 138 5.83 7.91 10.26
C VAL A 138 5.82 8.80 9.02
N ARG A 139 6.12 10.08 9.21
CA ARG A 139 6.14 11.04 8.10
C ARG A 139 7.24 10.72 7.08
N GLY A 140 8.44 10.44 7.56
CA GLY A 140 9.58 10.14 6.68
C GLY A 140 9.40 8.84 5.92
N CYS A 141 8.94 7.78 6.58
CA CYS A 141 8.65 6.51 5.91
C CYS A 141 7.54 6.66 4.87
N ALA A 142 6.48 7.40 5.20
CA ALA A 142 5.40 7.67 4.24
C ALA A 142 5.93 8.40 3.00
N LEU A 143 6.79 9.41 3.18
CA LEU A 143 7.37 10.16 2.07
C LEU A 143 8.25 9.28 1.17
N GLU A 144 9.06 8.40 1.74
CA GLU A 144 9.88 7.47 0.97
C GLU A 144 9.03 6.51 0.13
N LEU A 145 7.97 5.96 0.73
CA LEU A 145 7.05 5.05 0.05
C LEU A 145 6.23 5.76 -1.04
N ILE A 146 5.76 6.97 -0.76
CA ILE A 146 5.04 7.79 -1.75
C ILE A 146 5.93 8.11 -2.94
N ARG A 147 7.19 8.45 -2.69
CA ARG A 147 8.16 8.71 -3.77
C ARG A 147 8.34 7.48 -4.64
N TYR A 148 8.48 6.30 -4.03
CA TYR A 148 8.56 5.06 -4.77
C TYR A 148 7.33 4.85 -5.66
N ALA A 149 6.13 5.08 -5.13
CA ALA A 149 4.89 4.95 -5.90
C ALA A 149 4.87 5.88 -7.11
N LYS A 150 5.25 7.14 -6.92
CA LYS A 150 5.30 8.12 -8.01
C LYS A 150 6.32 7.76 -9.09
N GLU A 151 7.49 7.32 -8.69
CA GLU A 151 8.57 7.00 -9.62
C GLU A 151 8.33 5.69 -10.36
N SER A 152 7.72 4.71 -9.72
CA SER A 152 7.52 3.37 -10.28
C SER A 152 6.17 3.17 -10.99
N GLY A 153 5.21 4.03 -10.73
CA GLY A 153 3.83 3.85 -11.20
C GLY A 153 3.00 2.90 -10.36
N CYS A 154 3.54 2.40 -9.24
CA CYS A 154 2.83 1.53 -8.31
C CYS A 154 1.74 2.32 -7.57
N ALA A 155 0.54 1.75 -7.45
CA ALA A 155 -0.46 2.28 -6.53
C ALA A 155 -0.12 1.85 -5.10
N LEU A 156 -0.20 2.79 -4.16
CA LEU A 156 0.20 2.57 -2.77
C LEU A 156 -0.97 2.79 -1.84
N VAL A 157 -1.17 1.85 -0.92
CA VAL A 157 -2.11 2.01 0.21
C VAL A 157 -1.32 1.92 1.51
N LEU A 158 -1.37 2.97 2.29
CA LEU A 158 -0.80 3.02 3.64
C LEU A 158 -1.92 2.90 4.66
N VAL A 159 -1.83 1.89 5.52
CA VAL A 159 -2.74 1.76 6.65
C VAL A 159 -2.18 2.53 7.82
N GLY A 160 -2.98 3.44 8.36
CA GLY A 160 -2.63 4.20 9.55
C GLY A 160 -3.65 3.98 10.64
N HIS A 161 -3.21 4.09 11.89
CA HIS A 161 -4.09 4.07 13.05
C HIS A 161 -4.19 5.49 13.59
N VAL A 162 -5.42 5.93 13.84
CA VAL A 162 -5.66 7.21 14.50
C VAL A 162 -5.74 6.96 16.00
N THR A 163 -4.91 7.66 16.73
CA THR A 163 -4.92 7.61 18.21
C THR A 163 -5.75 8.76 18.76
#